data_4f0b5faac14e44ea97a1ff58ec358e98
#
_entry.id   4f0b5faac14e44ea97a1ff58ec358e98
#
_cell.length_a   1.000
_cell.length_b   1.000
_cell.length_c   1.000
_cell.angle_alpha   90.00
_cell.angle_beta   90.00
_cell.angle_gamma   90.00
#
_symmetry.space_group_name_H-M   'P 1'
#
loop_
_entity.id
_entity.type
_entity.pdbx_description
1 polymer ?
#
loop_
_entity_poly.entity_id
_entity_poly.type
_entity_poly.pdbx_seq_one_letter_code
_entity_poly.pdbx_strand_id
1 'polypeptide(L)'
;IQPGDLQAWHQRLVLACRAKVSIVGALDRGQAQALVDRLLARLPKRSGADCAPLPALADAPDLTAAQQLDLSFASAQAQVLLGHVGITRKDPDYLALLVGNHMLGGGGFTSRLTEEVREKRGLTYGVYSYFSPGLNRGAFVISLQTRPDQAAQALQVTRDTLARYVAE
;
A
#
# COMPACT_ATOMS: atom_id res chain seq x y z
N ILE A 1 -2.31 12.34 16.14
CA ILE A 1 -2.58 13.29 15.03
C ILE A 1 -3.85 14.05 15.40
N GLN A 2 -3.77 15.37 15.43
CA GLN A 2 -4.88 16.25 15.69
C GLN A 2 -5.38 16.90 14.39
N PRO A 3 -6.63 17.40 14.33
CA PRO A 3 -7.13 18.10 13.13
C PRO A 3 -6.23 19.26 12.68
N GLY A 4 -5.59 19.98 13.63
CA GLY A 4 -4.63 21.05 13.34
C GLY A 4 -3.38 20.58 12.59
N ASP A 5 -2.90 19.37 12.87
CA ASP A 5 -1.74 18.79 12.17
C ASP A 5 -2.09 18.52 10.69
N LEU A 6 -3.30 18.02 10.43
CA LEU A 6 -3.78 17.76 9.06
C LEU A 6 -3.96 19.07 8.29
N GLN A 7 -4.50 20.12 8.95
CA GLN A 7 -4.66 21.44 8.33
C GLN A 7 -3.30 22.06 8.00
N ALA A 8 -2.34 22.03 8.93
CA ALA A 8 -0.99 22.54 8.72
C ALA A 8 -0.28 21.80 7.58
N TRP A 9 -0.40 20.46 7.55
CA TRP A 9 0.14 19.63 6.49
C TRP A 9 -0.46 19.98 5.13
N HIS A 10 -1.80 20.07 5.05
CA HIS A 10 -2.51 20.43 3.83
C HIS A 10 -2.08 21.81 3.31
N GLN A 11 -2.07 22.83 4.17
CA GLN A 11 -1.68 24.20 3.80
C GLN A 11 -0.23 24.31 3.33
N ARG A 12 0.65 23.44 3.82
CA ARG A 12 2.07 23.41 3.46
C ARG A 12 2.34 22.67 2.15
N LEU A 13 1.60 21.59 1.87
CA LEU A 13 1.93 20.69 0.77
C LEU A 13 1.00 20.82 -0.44
N VAL A 14 -0.27 21.14 -0.23
CA VAL A 14 -1.27 21.25 -1.31
C VAL A 14 -1.27 22.69 -1.84
N LEU A 15 -0.38 22.97 -2.78
CA LEU A 15 -0.16 24.30 -3.37
C LEU A 15 -0.40 24.29 -4.87
N ALA A 16 -0.94 25.38 -5.42
CA ALA A 16 -1.16 25.53 -6.86
C ALA A 16 0.12 25.31 -7.68
N CYS A 17 1.26 25.83 -7.21
CA CYS A 17 2.55 25.71 -7.91
C CYS A 17 3.15 24.29 -7.90
N ARG A 18 2.62 23.37 -7.09
CA ARG A 18 3.03 21.96 -7.04
C ARG A 18 2.04 21.04 -7.72
N ALA A 19 0.87 21.56 -8.10
CA ALA A 19 -0.19 20.77 -8.72
C ALA A 19 0.21 20.38 -10.15
N LYS A 20 0.01 19.10 -10.49
CA LYS A 20 0.03 18.59 -11.86
C LYS A 20 -1.36 18.07 -12.16
N VAL A 21 -1.97 18.57 -13.24
CA VAL A 21 -3.33 18.20 -13.62
C VAL A 21 -3.27 17.46 -14.94
N SER A 22 -3.86 16.26 -14.97
CA SER A 22 -4.09 15.50 -16.20
C SER A 22 -5.59 15.37 -16.42
N ILE A 23 -6.05 15.65 -17.64
CA ILE A 23 -7.46 15.55 -18.01
C ILE A 23 -7.59 14.59 -19.17
N VAL A 24 -8.51 13.65 -19.04
CA VAL A 24 -8.91 12.72 -20.10
C VAL A 24 -10.43 12.76 -20.19
N GLY A 25 -10.97 13.02 -21.37
CA GLY A 25 -12.41 13.09 -21.59
C GLY A 25 -12.79 13.86 -22.84
N ALA A 26 -14.09 13.98 -23.10
CA ALA A 26 -14.66 14.71 -24.22
C ALA A 26 -14.72 16.23 -23.93
N LEU A 27 -13.56 16.87 -23.83
CA LEU A 27 -13.39 18.29 -23.55
C LEU A 27 -12.46 18.91 -24.59
N ASP A 28 -12.79 20.10 -25.06
CA ASP A 28 -11.84 20.90 -25.80
C ASP A 28 -10.82 21.59 -24.88
N ARG A 29 -9.75 22.16 -25.47
CA ARG A 29 -8.67 22.80 -24.72
C ARG A 29 -9.17 23.99 -23.87
N GLY A 30 -10.13 24.76 -24.34
CA GLY A 30 -10.67 25.92 -23.64
C GLY A 30 -11.47 25.50 -22.40
N GLN A 31 -12.30 24.47 -22.56
CA GLN A 31 -13.06 23.86 -21.46
C GLN A 31 -12.12 23.26 -20.40
N ALA A 32 -11.09 22.52 -20.85
CA ALA A 32 -10.09 21.95 -19.95
C ALA A 32 -9.33 23.04 -19.18
N GLN A 33 -8.88 24.09 -19.86
CA GLN A 33 -8.19 25.22 -19.21
C GLN A 33 -9.10 25.92 -18.18
N ALA A 34 -10.33 26.21 -18.52
CA ALA A 34 -11.28 26.86 -17.59
C ALA A 34 -11.56 25.99 -16.36
N LEU A 35 -11.56 24.65 -16.50
CA LEU A 35 -11.69 23.72 -15.38
C LEU A 35 -10.46 23.77 -14.48
N VAL A 36 -9.25 23.74 -15.05
CA VAL A 36 -7.98 23.83 -14.31
C VAL A 36 -7.88 25.14 -13.56
N ASP A 37 -8.20 26.26 -14.22
CA ASP A 37 -8.13 27.59 -13.61
C ASP A 37 -9.06 27.69 -12.39
N ARG A 38 -10.27 27.16 -12.49
CA ARG A 38 -11.22 27.11 -11.35
C ARG A 38 -10.72 26.20 -10.21
N LEU A 39 -10.09 25.07 -10.56
CA LEU A 39 -9.52 24.14 -9.56
C LEU A 39 -8.36 24.81 -8.83
N LEU A 40 -7.39 25.35 -9.58
CA LEU A 40 -6.19 25.96 -9.00
C LEU A 40 -6.48 27.26 -8.26
N ALA A 41 -7.52 28.00 -8.65
CA ALA A 41 -7.93 29.22 -7.94
C ALA A 41 -8.33 28.97 -6.47
N ARG A 42 -8.73 27.75 -6.14
CA ARG A 42 -9.10 27.34 -4.77
C ARG A 42 -7.90 26.91 -3.93
N LEU A 43 -6.75 26.69 -4.52
CA LEU A 43 -5.53 26.29 -3.81
C LEU A 43 -4.75 27.51 -3.32
N PRO A 44 -4.04 27.39 -2.20
CA PRO A 44 -3.16 28.46 -1.73
C PRO A 44 -2.15 28.85 -2.81
N LYS A 45 -2.11 30.17 -3.10
CA LYS A 45 -1.13 30.76 -4.03
C LYS A 45 0.10 31.16 -3.24
N ARG A 46 1.15 30.42 -3.40
CA ARG A 46 2.46 30.71 -2.79
C ARG A 46 3.54 30.73 -3.88
N SER A 47 4.69 31.31 -3.59
CA SER A 47 5.80 31.46 -4.51
C SER A 47 7.14 31.28 -3.81
N GLY A 48 8.23 31.29 -4.56
CA GLY A 48 9.58 31.19 -4.02
C GLY A 48 9.85 29.85 -3.32
N ALA A 49 10.42 29.89 -2.14
CA ALA A 49 10.85 28.72 -1.38
C ALA A 49 9.70 27.72 -1.10
N ASP A 50 8.47 28.20 -0.94
CA ASP A 50 7.31 27.35 -0.70
C ASP A 50 7.01 26.43 -1.91
N CYS A 51 7.38 26.84 -3.12
CA CYS A 51 7.21 26.08 -4.35
C CYS A 51 8.41 25.19 -4.71
N ALA A 52 9.48 25.23 -3.94
CA ALA A 52 10.64 24.37 -4.14
C ALA A 52 10.21 22.87 -4.07
N PRO A 53 10.92 21.99 -4.78
CA PRO A 53 10.70 20.55 -4.67
C PRO A 53 10.77 20.11 -3.20
N LEU A 54 9.92 19.17 -2.84
CA LEU A 54 9.99 18.56 -1.51
C LEU A 54 11.31 17.78 -1.39
N PRO A 55 11.91 17.74 -0.19
CA PRO A 55 13.12 16.95 0.03
C PRO A 55 12.84 15.48 -0.31
N ALA A 56 13.85 14.81 -0.86
CA ALA A 56 13.76 13.38 -1.08
C ALA A 56 13.62 12.65 0.27
N LEU A 57 12.74 11.68 0.31
CA LEU A 57 12.63 10.79 1.46
C LEU A 57 13.68 9.69 1.34
N ALA A 58 14.31 9.35 2.46
CA ALA A 58 15.19 8.19 2.50
C ALA A 58 14.39 6.88 2.33
N ASP A 59 15.03 5.86 1.79
CA ASP A 59 14.45 4.52 1.78
C ASP A 59 14.30 3.99 3.22
N ALA A 60 13.30 3.13 3.41
CA ALA A 60 13.17 2.40 4.65
C ALA A 60 14.41 1.49 4.84
N PRO A 61 15.00 1.46 6.06
CA PRO A 61 16.12 0.57 6.34
C PRO A 61 15.69 -0.89 6.25
N ASP A 62 16.65 -1.77 6.01
CA ASP A 62 16.40 -3.21 6.07
C ASP A 62 16.06 -3.64 7.50
N LEU A 63 15.19 -4.64 7.60
CA LEU A 63 14.88 -5.25 8.88
C LEU A 63 16.09 -6.06 9.36
N THR A 64 16.58 -5.77 10.56
CA THR A 64 17.71 -6.47 11.18
C THR A 64 17.28 -7.72 11.93
N ALA A 65 16.00 -7.83 12.28
CA ALA A 65 15.41 -8.98 12.96
C ALA A 65 13.90 -9.04 12.71
N ALA A 66 13.33 -10.23 12.83
CA ALA A 66 11.89 -10.41 12.84
C ALA A 66 11.29 -9.76 14.11
N GLN A 67 10.18 -9.06 13.94
CA GLN A 67 9.42 -8.45 15.03
C GLN A 67 7.99 -8.97 15.00
N GLN A 68 7.40 -9.14 16.17
CA GLN A 68 5.98 -9.44 16.32
C GLN A 68 5.37 -8.44 17.27
N LEU A 69 4.22 -7.91 16.89
CA LEU A 69 3.44 -6.97 17.68
C LEU A 69 2.02 -7.51 17.82
N ASP A 70 1.63 -7.84 19.05
CA ASP A 70 0.29 -8.30 19.38
C ASP A 70 -0.47 -7.16 20.08
N LEU A 71 -1.52 -6.68 19.43
CA LEU A 71 -2.38 -5.61 19.95
C LEU A 71 -3.73 -6.19 20.34
N SER A 72 -4.05 -6.10 21.62
CA SER A 72 -5.38 -6.49 22.10
C SER A 72 -6.40 -5.43 21.73
N PHE A 73 -7.46 -5.85 21.02
CA PHE A 73 -8.55 -4.98 20.62
C PHE A 73 -9.88 -5.75 20.67
N ALA A 74 -10.91 -5.12 21.23
CA ALA A 74 -12.24 -5.72 21.34
C ALA A 74 -12.91 -5.74 19.95
N SER A 75 -12.77 -6.86 19.24
CA SER A 75 -13.33 -7.08 17.91
C SER A 75 -13.76 -8.53 17.73
N ALA A 76 -14.75 -8.77 16.92
CA ALA A 76 -15.19 -10.11 16.51
C ALA A 76 -14.17 -10.81 15.58
N GLN A 77 -13.24 -10.04 15.00
CA GLN A 77 -12.23 -10.54 14.07
C GLN A 77 -10.84 -10.09 14.51
N ALA A 78 -9.86 -10.95 14.35
CA ALA A 78 -8.45 -10.63 14.43
C ALA A 78 -7.93 -10.24 13.06
N GLN A 79 -7.24 -9.10 12.97
CA GLN A 79 -6.50 -8.67 11.80
C GLN A 79 -5.07 -9.21 11.89
N VAL A 80 -4.62 -9.96 10.90
CA VAL A 80 -3.25 -10.47 10.80
C VAL A 80 -2.56 -9.79 9.62
N LEU A 81 -1.41 -9.19 9.89
CA LEU A 81 -0.55 -8.56 8.89
C LEU A 81 0.86 -9.15 8.99
N LEU A 82 1.38 -9.66 7.89
CA LEU A 82 2.80 -9.97 7.74
C LEU A 82 3.39 -8.95 6.78
N GLY A 83 4.54 -8.39 7.12
CA GLY A 83 5.18 -7.38 6.31
C GLY A 83 6.69 -7.61 6.18
N HIS A 84 7.22 -7.17 5.05
CA HIS A 84 8.65 -7.09 4.78
C HIS A 84 8.95 -5.84 3.96
N VAL A 85 10.17 -5.34 4.04
CA VAL A 85 10.62 -4.27 3.13
C VAL A 85 10.56 -4.80 1.70
N GLY A 86 9.84 -4.10 0.84
CA GLY A 86 9.69 -4.46 -0.56
C GLY A 86 10.71 -3.75 -1.46
N ILE A 87 10.28 -3.45 -2.65
CA ILE A 87 11.12 -2.90 -3.75
C ILE A 87 10.60 -1.54 -4.21
N THR A 88 11.38 -0.86 -5.04
CA THR A 88 10.93 0.33 -5.76
C THR A 88 10.17 -0.07 -7.03
N ARG A 89 9.39 0.85 -7.60
CA ARG A 89 8.73 0.61 -8.89
C ARG A 89 9.72 0.50 -10.06
N LYS A 90 10.93 1.01 -9.92
CA LYS A 90 11.98 0.98 -10.94
C LYS A 90 12.93 -0.21 -10.80
N ASP A 91 12.68 -1.08 -9.82
CA ASP A 91 13.45 -2.29 -9.62
C ASP A 91 13.37 -3.18 -10.86
N PRO A 92 14.48 -3.74 -11.38
CA PRO A 92 14.47 -4.62 -12.54
C PRO A 92 13.61 -5.86 -12.34
N ASP A 93 13.48 -6.35 -11.10
CA ASP A 93 12.70 -7.53 -10.76
C ASP A 93 11.21 -7.22 -10.49
N TYR A 94 10.80 -5.94 -10.58
CA TYR A 94 9.42 -5.54 -10.25
C TYR A 94 8.35 -6.35 -10.98
N LEU A 95 8.50 -6.54 -12.30
CA LEU A 95 7.50 -7.27 -13.09
C LEU A 95 7.49 -8.77 -12.76
N ALA A 96 8.66 -9.37 -12.54
CA ALA A 96 8.77 -10.77 -12.14
C ALA A 96 8.12 -11.01 -10.77
N LEU A 97 8.38 -10.13 -9.80
CA LEU A 97 7.78 -10.18 -8.47
C LEU A 97 6.27 -9.91 -8.51
N LEU A 98 5.79 -9.07 -9.42
CA LEU A 98 4.36 -8.84 -9.61
C LEU A 98 3.65 -10.12 -10.09
N VAL A 99 4.24 -10.83 -11.05
CA VAL A 99 3.72 -12.12 -11.54
C VAL A 99 3.77 -13.17 -10.43
N GLY A 100 4.91 -13.30 -9.73
CA GLY A 100 5.04 -14.19 -8.58
C GLY A 100 4.00 -13.88 -7.50
N ASN A 101 3.84 -12.61 -7.14
CA ASN A 101 2.81 -12.22 -6.17
C ASN A 101 1.39 -12.58 -6.63
N HIS A 102 1.09 -12.49 -7.93
CA HIS A 102 -0.21 -12.89 -8.45
C HIS A 102 -0.49 -14.38 -8.14
N MET A 103 0.50 -15.24 -8.32
CA MET A 103 0.38 -16.67 -7.97
C MET A 103 0.30 -16.91 -6.47
N LEU A 104 1.04 -16.14 -5.66
CA LEU A 104 1.06 -16.30 -4.20
C LEU A 104 -0.26 -15.88 -3.54
N GLY A 105 -0.70 -14.65 -3.74
CA GLY A 105 -1.88 -14.09 -3.04
C GLY A 105 -2.55 -12.93 -3.75
N GLY A 106 -2.02 -12.45 -4.89
CA GLY A 106 -2.60 -11.36 -5.67
C GLY A 106 -3.66 -11.79 -6.69
N GLY A 107 -3.73 -13.07 -7.02
CA GLY A 107 -4.61 -13.63 -8.05
C GLY A 107 -6.02 -14.03 -7.58
N GLY A 108 -6.45 -13.55 -6.42
CA GLY A 108 -7.77 -13.86 -5.88
C GLY A 108 -7.95 -15.35 -5.59
N PHE A 109 -9.05 -15.95 -6.06
CA PHE A 109 -9.45 -17.32 -5.73
C PHE A 109 -8.48 -18.41 -6.21
N THR A 110 -7.64 -18.13 -7.19
CA THR A 110 -6.70 -19.12 -7.75
C THR A 110 -5.31 -19.03 -7.11
N SER A 111 -5.11 -18.14 -6.14
CA SER A 111 -3.82 -17.95 -5.48
C SER A 111 -3.57 -19.02 -4.42
N ARG A 112 -2.28 -19.35 -4.19
CA ARG A 112 -1.86 -20.35 -3.20
C ARG A 112 -2.31 -20.04 -1.79
N LEU A 113 -2.24 -18.76 -1.38
CA LEU A 113 -2.71 -18.36 -0.06
C LEU A 113 -4.22 -18.57 0.08
N THR A 114 -5.01 -18.23 -0.93
CA THR A 114 -6.46 -18.47 -0.90
C THR A 114 -6.75 -19.97 -0.82
N GLU A 115 -6.10 -20.77 -1.63
CA GLU A 115 -6.25 -22.23 -1.60
C GLU A 115 -5.94 -22.82 -0.23
N GLU A 116 -4.77 -22.47 0.34
CA GLU A 116 -4.27 -23.08 1.57
C GLU A 116 -4.97 -22.59 2.84
N VAL A 117 -5.24 -21.28 2.93
CA VAL A 117 -5.77 -20.66 4.16
C VAL A 117 -7.29 -20.64 4.17
N ARG A 118 -7.91 -20.35 3.00
CA ARG A 118 -9.36 -20.25 2.87
C ARG A 118 -10.00 -21.58 2.45
N GLU A 119 -9.67 -22.09 1.26
CA GLU A 119 -10.43 -23.20 0.65
C GLU A 119 -10.21 -24.50 1.43
N LYS A 120 -8.96 -24.85 1.75
CA LYS A 120 -8.63 -26.10 2.45
C LYS A 120 -8.93 -26.08 3.93
N ARG A 121 -8.90 -24.91 4.58
CA ARG A 121 -8.94 -24.83 6.06
C ARG A 121 -10.03 -23.92 6.62
N GLY A 122 -10.68 -23.12 5.80
CA GLY A 122 -11.74 -22.22 6.26
C GLY A 122 -11.32 -21.19 7.30
N LEU A 123 -10.01 -20.85 7.36
CA LEU A 123 -9.48 -19.98 8.39
C LEU A 123 -9.75 -18.50 8.17
N THR A 124 -10.12 -18.11 6.95
CA THR A 124 -10.41 -16.73 6.59
C THR A 124 -11.43 -16.66 5.48
N TYR A 125 -12.13 -15.53 5.39
CA TYR A 125 -12.93 -15.23 4.20
C TYR A 125 -12.06 -14.73 3.03
N GLY A 126 -10.93 -14.08 3.32
CA GLY A 126 -10.01 -13.61 2.30
C GLY A 126 -8.61 -13.41 2.85
N VAL A 127 -7.63 -13.77 2.03
CA VAL A 127 -6.20 -13.56 2.26
C VAL A 127 -5.58 -13.03 0.99
N TYR A 128 -4.76 -11.98 1.12
CA TYR A 128 -4.16 -11.30 -0.03
C TYR A 128 -2.71 -10.99 0.24
N SER A 129 -1.89 -11.02 -0.82
CA SER A 129 -0.55 -10.47 -0.79
C SER A 129 -0.38 -9.41 -1.86
N TYR A 130 0.43 -8.40 -1.57
CA TYR A 130 0.72 -7.34 -2.53
C TYR A 130 2.05 -6.65 -2.23
N PHE A 131 2.66 -6.13 -3.29
CA PHE A 131 3.72 -5.14 -3.20
C PHE A 131 3.11 -3.73 -3.31
N SER A 132 3.62 -2.80 -2.51
CA SER A 132 3.26 -1.38 -2.56
C SER A 132 4.46 -0.53 -2.99
N PRO A 133 4.96 -0.69 -4.24
CA PRO A 133 6.15 -0.01 -4.69
C PRO A 133 5.90 1.47 -4.96
N GLY A 134 6.86 2.32 -4.61
CA GLY A 134 6.86 3.75 -4.84
C GLY A 134 8.12 4.23 -5.56
N LEU A 135 8.42 5.51 -5.39
CA LEU A 135 9.74 6.07 -5.74
C LEU A 135 10.81 5.51 -4.81
N ASN A 136 10.46 5.33 -3.54
CA ASN A 136 11.23 4.68 -2.51
C ASN A 136 10.77 3.23 -2.37
N ARG A 137 11.57 2.41 -1.66
CA ARG A 137 11.20 1.04 -1.35
C ARG A 137 9.91 1.03 -0.54
N GLY A 138 8.92 0.33 -1.07
CA GLY A 138 7.64 0.15 -0.40
C GLY A 138 7.64 -1.08 0.51
N ALA A 139 6.47 -1.66 0.73
CA ALA A 139 6.31 -2.87 1.52
C ALA A 139 5.81 -4.03 0.66
N PHE A 140 6.23 -5.25 1.01
CA PHE A 140 5.48 -6.46 0.73
C PHE A 140 4.59 -6.76 1.91
N VAL A 141 3.32 -7.04 1.68
CA VAL A 141 2.34 -7.29 2.76
C VAL A 141 1.49 -8.50 2.41
N ILE A 142 1.27 -9.36 3.41
CA ILE A 142 0.19 -10.34 3.40
C ILE A 142 -0.82 -9.92 4.46
N SER A 143 -2.09 -9.90 4.12
CA SER A 143 -3.18 -9.47 5.00
C SER A 143 -4.32 -10.48 4.97
N LEU A 144 -4.82 -10.81 6.15
CA LEU A 144 -6.03 -11.62 6.32
C LEU A 144 -6.80 -11.20 7.57
N GLN A 145 -8.07 -11.54 7.59
CA GLN A 145 -8.91 -11.44 8.79
C GLN A 145 -9.42 -12.83 9.15
N THR A 146 -9.42 -13.15 10.43
CA THR A 146 -9.83 -14.47 10.93
C THR A 146 -10.54 -14.33 12.28
N ARG A 147 -11.09 -15.41 12.78
CA ARG A 147 -11.58 -15.47 14.16
C ARG A 147 -10.42 -15.38 15.15
N PRO A 148 -10.58 -14.68 16.28
CA PRO A 148 -9.50 -14.54 17.27
C PRO A 148 -8.90 -15.87 17.73
N ASP A 149 -9.74 -16.88 17.93
CA ASP A 149 -9.33 -18.23 18.37
C ASP A 149 -8.55 -19.02 17.29
N GLN A 150 -8.61 -18.58 16.03
CA GLN A 150 -7.92 -19.19 14.88
C GLN A 150 -6.72 -18.37 14.39
N ALA A 151 -6.45 -17.20 14.96
CA ALA A 151 -5.43 -16.28 14.47
C ALA A 151 -4.02 -16.89 14.42
N ALA A 152 -3.62 -17.62 15.46
CA ALA A 152 -2.32 -18.30 15.50
C ALA A 152 -2.18 -19.36 14.40
N GLN A 153 -3.23 -20.17 14.18
CA GLN A 153 -3.25 -21.19 13.14
C GLN A 153 -3.22 -20.56 11.74
N ALA A 154 -4.02 -19.50 11.51
CA ALA A 154 -4.05 -18.79 10.23
C ALA A 154 -2.69 -18.17 9.92
N LEU A 155 -2.04 -17.55 10.90
CA LEU A 155 -0.69 -17.01 10.76
C LEU A 155 0.32 -18.09 10.41
N GLN A 156 0.30 -19.25 11.11
CA GLN A 156 1.24 -20.34 10.85
C GLN A 156 1.07 -20.90 9.43
N VAL A 157 -0.16 -21.21 9.00
CA VAL A 157 -0.44 -21.72 7.66
C VAL A 157 0.01 -20.72 6.59
N THR A 158 -0.19 -19.42 6.83
CA THR A 158 0.24 -18.37 5.91
C THR A 158 1.77 -18.33 5.79
N ARG A 159 2.50 -18.42 6.91
CA ARG A 159 3.98 -18.48 6.92
C ARG A 159 4.49 -19.71 6.19
N ASP A 160 3.91 -20.88 6.47
CA ASP A 160 4.32 -22.15 5.84
C ASP A 160 4.08 -22.13 4.33
N THR A 161 2.96 -21.51 3.89
CA THR A 161 2.64 -21.35 2.48
C THR A 161 3.63 -20.42 1.79
N LEU A 162 3.96 -19.29 2.42
CA LEU A 162 4.98 -18.37 1.90
C LEU A 162 6.36 -19.04 1.82
N ALA A 163 6.78 -19.76 2.88
CA ALA A 163 8.07 -20.42 2.91
C ALA A 163 8.21 -21.48 1.81
N ARG A 164 7.17 -22.29 1.57
CA ARG A 164 7.15 -23.26 0.46
C ARG A 164 7.21 -22.56 -0.89
N TYR A 165 6.43 -21.49 -1.05
CA TYR A 165 6.39 -20.75 -2.31
C TYR A 165 7.74 -20.14 -2.69
N VAL A 166 8.50 -19.66 -1.72
CA VAL A 166 9.84 -19.07 -1.96
C VAL A 166 10.89 -20.16 -2.22
N ALA A 167 10.68 -21.38 -1.75
CA ALA A 167 11.61 -22.51 -1.94
C ALA A 167 11.46 -23.24 -3.30
N GLU A 168 10.36 -23.03 -4.02
CA GLU A 168 10.09 -23.60 -5.36
C GLU A 168 10.69 -22.74 -6.47
#